data_1b5cf9926078e3c323854aaababc32b0
#
_entry.id   1b5cf9926078e3c323854aaababc32b0
#
_cell.length_a   1.000
_cell.length_b   1.000
_cell.length_c   1.000
_cell.angle_alpha   90.00
_cell.angle_beta   90.00
_cell.angle_gamma   90.00
#
_symmetry.space_group_name_H-M   'P 1'
#
loop_
_entity.id
_entity.type
_entity.pdbx_description
1 polymer ?
#
loop_
_entity_poly.entity_id
_entity_poly.type
_entity_poly.pdbx_seq_one_letter_code
_entity_poly.pdbx_strand_id
1 'polypeptide(L)'
;MPGAWGSRAQRARTHFAILGEYDRSSGAEPIQVKSIAKAITHPSWNANTMNNDITLVKLASPAQLGARVSPVCLATASESLAANPTCITTGWGRTSGTASGGAVRLQQVALPLVMVSQCQQYWGSRITSSMICAGGAGASSCQGDSGGPLVYLKGGAWTLIGIVSWGTSNCNVQTPAMYGRVSAFRTWIDSVLASN
;
A
#
# COMPACT_ATOMS: atom_id res chain seq x y z
N MET A 1 1.35 -10.21 13.64
CA MET A 1 0.71 -11.26 12.82
C MET A 1 1.55 -11.42 11.58
N PRO A 2 2.10 -12.60 11.25
CA PRO A 2 2.77 -12.80 9.96
C PRO A 2 1.74 -12.58 8.87
N GLY A 3 2.14 -11.85 7.82
CA GLY A 3 1.28 -11.54 6.69
C GLY A 3 0.59 -12.79 6.16
N ALA A 4 -0.73 -12.72 6.09
CA ALA A 4 -1.62 -13.85 5.84
C ALA A 4 -1.61 -14.32 4.37
N TRP A 5 -0.44 -14.53 3.78
CA TRP A 5 -0.34 -15.04 2.43
C TRP A 5 0.23 -16.48 2.44
N GLY A 6 -0.61 -17.53 2.32
CA GLY A 6 -0.26 -18.94 2.20
C GLY A 6 0.72 -19.27 1.05
N SER A 7 0.94 -20.53 0.65
CA SER A 7 1.88 -20.86 -0.43
C SER A 7 1.53 -20.15 -1.75
N ARG A 8 2.54 -19.78 -2.55
CA ARG A 8 2.42 -18.98 -3.79
C ARG A 8 1.31 -19.46 -4.76
N ALA A 9 1.22 -20.77 -4.97
CA ALA A 9 0.27 -21.35 -5.93
C ALA A 9 -1.17 -21.37 -5.39
N GLN A 10 -1.35 -21.54 -4.11
CA GLN A 10 -2.66 -21.65 -3.48
C GLN A 10 -3.36 -20.29 -3.40
N ARG A 11 -2.61 -19.20 -3.27
CA ARG A 11 -3.11 -17.83 -3.20
C ARG A 11 -3.63 -17.30 -4.53
N ALA A 12 -2.94 -17.60 -5.62
CA ALA A 12 -3.38 -17.19 -6.96
C ALA A 12 -4.76 -17.77 -7.32
N ARG A 13 -5.13 -18.93 -6.74
CA ARG A 13 -6.38 -19.62 -7.06
C ARG A 13 -7.57 -19.20 -6.21
N THR A 14 -7.36 -18.55 -5.04
CA THR A 14 -8.41 -18.24 -4.05
C THR A 14 -8.60 -16.75 -3.82
N HIS A 15 -7.78 -15.89 -4.44
CA HIS A 15 -7.84 -14.45 -4.32
C HIS A 15 -8.21 -13.81 -5.65
N PHE A 16 -8.94 -12.71 -5.57
CA PHE A 16 -9.38 -11.93 -6.72
C PHE A 16 -9.00 -10.47 -6.52
N ALA A 17 -8.70 -9.78 -7.62
CA ALA A 17 -8.60 -8.33 -7.63
C ALA A 17 -9.96 -7.74 -8.02
N ILE A 18 -10.50 -6.89 -7.16
CA ILE A 18 -11.75 -6.17 -7.41
C ILE A 18 -11.39 -4.74 -7.81
N LEU A 19 -11.68 -4.38 -9.05
CA LEU A 19 -11.34 -3.07 -9.60
C LEU A 19 -12.60 -2.21 -9.73
N GLY A 20 -12.46 -0.91 -9.50
CA GLY A 20 -13.56 0.02 -9.59
C GLY A 20 -14.53 0.00 -8.40
N GLU A 21 -14.16 -0.65 -7.29
CA GLU A 21 -14.95 -0.76 -6.07
C GLU A 21 -14.91 0.54 -5.27
N TYR A 22 -16.03 0.92 -4.70
CA TYR A 22 -16.17 1.99 -3.72
C TYR A 22 -16.93 1.51 -2.48
N ASP A 23 -18.17 1.02 -2.67
CA ASP A 23 -19.05 0.51 -1.63
C ASP A 23 -19.14 -1.00 -1.71
N ARG A 24 -18.48 -1.71 -0.76
CA ARG A 24 -18.43 -3.17 -0.73
C ARG A 24 -19.80 -3.85 -0.51
N SER A 25 -20.79 -3.09 -0.05
CA SER A 25 -22.18 -3.58 0.12
C SER A 25 -23.05 -3.39 -1.11
N SER A 26 -22.59 -2.60 -2.10
CA SER A 26 -23.34 -2.31 -3.31
C SER A 26 -23.17 -3.42 -4.34
N GLY A 27 -24.27 -3.95 -4.86
CA GLY A 27 -24.28 -4.83 -6.04
C GLY A 27 -24.46 -4.09 -7.37
N ALA A 28 -24.56 -2.76 -7.35
CA ALA A 28 -24.88 -1.94 -8.53
C ALA A 28 -23.66 -1.25 -9.16
N GLU A 29 -22.51 -1.23 -8.48
CA GLU A 29 -21.30 -0.59 -9.00
C GLU A 29 -20.70 -1.41 -10.13
N PRO A 30 -20.22 -0.76 -11.22
CA PRO A 30 -19.60 -1.45 -12.35
C PRO A 30 -18.18 -1.90 -12.03
N ILE A 31 -18.03 -2.86 -11.14
CA ILE A 31 -16.75 -3.44 -10.75
C ILE A 31 -16.23 -4.43 -11.78
N GLN A 32 -14.93 -4.67 -11.76
CA GLN A 32 -14.28 -5.74 -12.49
C GLN A 32 -13.67 -6.72 -11.49
N VAL A 33 -14.08 -7.98 -11.56
CA VAL A 33 -13.53 -9.07 -10.73
C VAL A 33 -12.52 -9.82 -11.58
N LYS A 34 -11.24 -9.77 -11.20
CA LYS A 34 -10.14 -10.38 -11.94
C LYS A 34 -9.49 -11.49 -11.14
N SER A 35 -9.34 -12.65 -11.75
CA SER A 35 -8.49 -13.72 -11.23
C SER A 35 -7.02 -13.30 -11.26
N ILE A 36 -6.24 -13.88 -10.37
CA ILE A 36 -4.80 -13.63 -10.26
C ILE A 36 -4.06 -14.76 -10.99
N ALA A 37 -3.29 -14.41 -12.02
CA ALA A 37 -2.45 -15.35 -12.74
C ALA A 37 -1.16 -15.67 -11.97
N LYS A 38 -0.57 -14.65 -11.33
CA LYS A 38 0.73 -14.79 -10.64
C LYS A 38 0.88 -13.76 -9.53
N ALA A 39 1.49 -14.18 -8.43
CA ALA A 39 1.91 -13.30 -7.34
C ALA A 39 3.43 -13.44 -7.17
N ILE A 40 4.17 -12.34 -7.26
CA ILE A 40 5.63 -12.30 -7.23
C ILE A 40 6.03 -11.45 -6.03
N THR A 41 6.47 -12.12 -4.97
CA THR A 41 6.97 -11.46 -3.76
C THR A 41 8.45 -11.12 -3.93
N HIS A 42 8.87 -9.99 -3.39
CA HIS A 42 10.27 -9.59 -3.42
C HIS A 42 11.17 -10.71 -2.87
N PRO A 43 12.28 -11.05 -3.54
CA PRO A 43 13.13 -12.18 -3.14
C PRO A 43 13.77 -12.02 -1.75
N SER A 44 13.95 -10.77 -1.31
CA SER A 44 14.51 -10.45 0.01
C SER A 44 13.43 -10.07 1.05
N TRP A 45 12.17 -10.42 0.83
CA TRP A 45 11.12 -10.25 1.83
C TRP A 45 11.47 -10.99 3.12
N ASN A 46 11.40 -10.27 4.25
CA ASN A 46 11.66 -10.83 5.58
C ASN A 46 10.48 -10.53 6.51
N ALA A 47 9.74 -11.57 6.86
CA ALA A 47 8.55 -11.46 7.71
C ALA A 47 8.86 -11.08 9.18
N ASN A 48 10.10 -11.33 9.66
CA ASN A 48 10.47 -10.99 11.02
C ASN A 48 10.77 -9.51 11.20
N THR A 49 11.34 -8.90 10.18
CA THR A 49 11.73 -7.48 10.17
C THR A 49 10.79 -6.60 9.36
N MET A 50 9.88 -7.18 8.59
CA MET A 50 9.02 -6.51 7.61
C MET A 50 9.82 -5.81 6.50
N ASN A 51 11.09 -6.18 6.31
CA ASN A 51 11.92 -5.59 5.27
C ASN A 51 11.53 -6.09 3.89
N ASN A 52 11.57 -5.23 2.89
CA ASN A 52 11.19 -5.51 1.50
C ASN A 52 9.75 -6.04 1.36
N ASP A 53 8.81 -5.37 2.02
CA ASP A 53 7.40 -5.76 2.02
C ASP A 53 6.69 -5.28 0.73
N ILE A 54 6.83 -6.07 -0.31
CA ILE A 54 6.17 -5.85 -1.61
C ILE A 54 5.91 -7.16 -2.34
N THR A 55 4.74 -7.25 -2.95
CA THR A 55 4.34 -8.32 -3.87
C THR A 55 3.69 -7.71 -5.10
N LEU A 56 4.13 -8.10 -6.28
CA LEU A 56 3.45 -7.77 -7.54
C LEU A 56 2.45 -8.87 -7.89
N VAL A 57 1.26 -8.44 -8.28
CA VAL A 57 0.16 -9.32 -8.67
C VAL A 57 -0.14 -9.13 -10.15
N LYS A 58 0.02 -10.18 -10.95
CA LYS A 58 -0.38 -10.20 -12.35
C LYS A 58 -1.81 -10.70 -12.47
N LEU A 59 -2.66 -9.92 -13.12
CA LEU A 59 -4.04 -10.31 -13.41
C LEU A 59 -4.09 -11.38 -14.51
N ALA A 60 -5.06 -12.28 -14.44
CA ALA A 60 -5.25 -13.33 -15.45
C ALA A 60 -5.74 -12.78 -16.80
N SER A 61 -6.37 -11.62 -16.79
CA SER A 61 -6.80 -10.90 -18.00
C SER A 61 -6.62 -9.39 -17.79
N PRO A 62 -6.42 -8.60 -18.85
CA PRO A 62 -6.25 -7.16 -18.74
C PRO A 62 -7.43 -6.47 -18.06
N ALA A 63 -7.13 -5.47 -17.24
CA ALA A 63 -8.13 -4.55 -16.72
C ALA A 63 -8.63 -3.63 -17.85
N GLN A 64 -9.92 -3.32 -17.83
CA GLN A 64 -10.47 -2.29 -18.71
C GLN A 64 -10.32 -0.93 -18.04
N LEU A 65 -9.53 -0.05 -18.64
CA LEU A 65 -9.30 1.30 -18.11
C LEU A 65 -10.48 2.20 -18.45
N GLY A 66 -10.82 3.09 -17.52
CA GLY A 66 -11.92 4.03 -17.64
C GLY A 66 -12.02 4.93 -16.42
N ALA A 67 -13.17 5.57 -16.24
CA ALA A 67 -13.38 6.56 -15.18
C ALA A 67 -13.17 6.02 -13.77
N ARG A 68 -13.43 4.73 -13.54
CA ARG A 68 -13.32 4.09 -12.20
C ARG A 68 -12.06 3.24 -12.04
N VAL A 69 -11.33 3.00 -13.13
CA VAL A 69 -10.11 2.17 -13.14
C VAL A 69 -9.06 2.86 -13.99
N SER A 70 -8.05 3.39 -13.35
CA SER A 70 -6.93 4.05 -14.03
C SER A 70 -5.62 3.77 -13.29
N PRO A 71 -4.49 3.70 -14.01
CA PRO A 71 -3.20 3.46 -13.38
C PRO A 71 -2.69 4.70 -12.65
N VAL A 72 -2.00 4.50 -11.55
CA VAL A 72 -1.21 5.51 -10.84
C VAL A 72 0.21 5.54 -11.42
N CYS A 73 0.87 6.69 -11.38
CA CYS A 73 2.30 6.77 -11.66
C CYS A 73 3.12 6.11 -10.54
N LEU A 74 4.26 5.56 -10.85
CA LEU A 74 5.18 5.02 -9.84
C LEU A 74 6.31 6.02 -9.55
N ALA A 75 6.72 6.10 -8.29
CA ALA A 75 7.91 6.81 -7.89
C ALA A 75 9.12 6.31 -8.70
N THR A 76 10.02 7.22 -9.07
CA THR A 76 11.29 6.86 -9.70
C THR A 76 12.27 6.34 -8.64
N ALA A 77 13.32 5.62 -9.06
CA ALA A 77 14.36 5.15 -8.13
C ALA A 77 15.10 6.31 -7.42
N SER A 78 15.16 7.46 -8.07
CA SER A 78 15.77 8.69 -7.56
C SER A 78 14.74 9.71 -7.06
N GLU A 79 13.53 9.28 -6.71
CA GLU A 79 12.45 10.18 -6.30
C GLU A 79 12.88 11.07 -5.14
N SER A 80 12.94 12.36 -5.40
CA SER A 80 13.15 13.39 -4.38
C SER A 80 11.80 13.91 -3.93
N LEU A 81 11.42 13.60 -2.70
CA LEU A 81 10.22 14.14 -2.09
C LEU A 81 10.58 15.51 -1.53
N ALA A 82 10.09 16.57 -2.16
CA ALA A 82 10.21 17.94 -1.66
C ALA A 82 9.75 18.01 -0.19
N ALA A 83 10.32 18.93 0.58
CA ALA A 83 10.09 19.00 2.02
C ALA A 83 8.62 18.80 2.41
N ASN A 84 8.34 17.64 3.00
CA ASN A 84 7.07 17.27 3.61
C ASN A 84 5.82 17.41 2.72
N PRO A 85 5.71 16.70 1.58
CA PRO A 85 4.49 16.71 0.81
C PRO A 85 3.34 16.13 1.63
N THR A 86 2.15 16.67 1.44
CA THR A 86 0.93 16.03 1.93
C THR A 86 0.63 14.82 1.05
N CYS A 87 0.57 13.65 1.67
CA CYS A 87 0.26 12.40 1.02
C CYS A 87 -1.18 11.99 1.33
N ILE A 88 -1.76 11.18 0.47
CA ILE A 88 -3.08 10.60 0.68
C ILE A 88 -2.91 9.08 0.76
N THR A 89 -3.52 8.47 1.76
CA THR A 89 -3.71 7.00 1.81
C THR A 89 -5.19 6.68 1.71
N THR A 90 -5.50 5.52 1.12
CA THR A 90 -6.88 5.07 0.93
C THR A 90 -7.02 3.61 1.30
N GLY A 91 -8.23 3.21 1.74
CA GLY A 91 -8.49 1.81 2.05
C GLY A 91 -9.84 1.57 2.69
N TRP A 92 -10.16 0.29 2.84
CA TRP A 92 -11.34 -0.21 3.55
C TRP A 92 -11.00 -0.79 4.91
N GLY A 93 -9.85 -0.44 5.45
CA GLY A 93 -9.42 -0.85 6.79
C GLY A 93 -10.28 -0.24 7.90
N ARG A 94 -9.95 -0.57 9.12
CA ARG A 94 -10.63 -0.02 10.29
C ARG A 94 -10.48 1.49 10.35
N THR A 95 -11.55 2.19 10.70
CA THR A 95 -11.55 3.65 10.85
C THR A 95 -11.10 4.10 12.25
N SER A 96 -10.89 3.16 13.17
CA SER A 96 -10.28 3.37 14.47
C SER A 96 -9.68 2.06 14.99
N GLY A 97 -8.76 2.15 15.95
CA GLY A 97 -8.16 0.96 16.59
C GLY A 97 -9.15 0.08 17.35
N THR A 98 -10.32 0.60 17.70
CA THR A 98 -11.39 -0.11 18.43
C THR A 98 -12.52 -0.59 17.54
N ALA A 99 -12.52 -0.26 16.26
CA ALA A 99 -13.55 -0.70 15.33
C ALA A 99 -13.57 -2.24 15.21
N SER A 100 -14.75 -2.84 15.14
CA SER A 100 -14.92 -4.29 15.02
C SER A 100 -14.62 -4.82 13.62
N GLY A 101 -14.61 -3.96 12.60
CA GLY A 101 -14.37 -4.34 11.21
C GLY A 101 -13.90 -3.18 10.35
N GLY A 102 -13.59 -3.47 9.09
CA GLY A 102 -13.23 -2.48 8.11
C GLY A 102 -14.40 -1.61 7.63
N ALA A 103 -14.09 -0.51 6.96
CA ALA A 103 -15.07 0.37 6.35
C ALA A 103 -15.79 -0.32 5.18
N VAL A 104 -17.07 -0.01 5.00
CA VAL A 104 -17.86 -0.49 3.87
C VAL A 104 -17.54 0.33 2.62
N ARG A 105 -17.44 1.66 2.77
CA ARG A 105 -17.07 2.58 1.69
C ARG A 105 -15.60 2.93 1.79
N LEU A 106 -14.95 3.05 0.63
CA LEU A 106 -13.55 3.43 0.53
C LEU A 106 -13.30 4.75 1.27
N GLN A 107 -12.34 4.74 2.18
CA GLN A 107 -11.94 5.90 2.95
C GLN A 107 -10.65 6.50 2.39
N GLN A 108 -10.43 7.77 2.66
CA GLN A 108 -9.18 8.46 2.36
C GLN A 108 -8.81 9.42 3.48
N VAL A 109 -7.52 9.64 3.67
CA VAL A 109 -7.04 10.64 4.62
C VAL A 109 -5.70 11.21 4.18
N ALA A 110 -5.51 12.50 4.43
CA ALA A 110 -4.24 13.18 4.24
C ALA A 110 -3.29 12.88 5.40
N LEU A 111 -2.05 12.54 5.07
CA LEU A 111 -0.99 12.24 6.03
C LEU A 111 0.26 13.07 5.69
N PRO A 112 0.93 13.68 6.68
CA PRO A 112 2.24 14.25 6.45
C PRO A 112 3.27 13.14 6.25
N LEU A 113 4.17 13.33 5.31
CA LEU A 113 5.36 12.49 5.19
C LEU A 113 6.30 12.83 6.36
N VAL A 114 6.88 11.80 6.97
CA VAL A 114 7.76 11.96 8.14
C VAL A 114 9.19 11.63 7.72
N MET A 115 10.13 12.52 8.05
CA MET A 115 11.56 12.29 7.80
C MET A 115 12.06 11.07 8.57
N VAL A 116 13.00 10.34 7.98
CA VAL A 116 13.57 9.13 8.60
C VAL A 116 14.09 9.40 10.02
N SER A 117 14.80 10.51 10.23
CA SER A 117 15.33 10.88 11.55
C SER A 117 14.24 11.09 12.60
N GLN A 118 13.12 11.67 12.24
CA GLN A 118 11.97 11.83 13.13
C GLN A 118 11.25 10.48 13.37
N CYS A 119 11.09 9.69 12.33
CA CYS A 119 10.47 8.38 12.43
C CYS A 119 11.29 7.41 13.30
N GLN A 120 12.62 7.51 13.26
CA GLN A 120 13.52 6.73 14.11
C GLN A 120 13.34 7.01 15.60
N GLN A 121 12.84 8.18 15.99
CA GLN A 121 12.51 8.48 17.39
C GLN A 121 11.37 7.61 17.92
N TYR A 122 10.45 7.18 17.03
CA TYR A 122 9.34 6.27 17.39
C TYR A 122 9.74 4.80 17.27
N TRP A 123 10.48 4.44 16.23
CA TRP A 123 10.67 3.06 15.80
C TRP A 123 12.12 2.57 15.86
N GLY A 124 13.08 3.47 16.13
CA GLY A 124 14.50 3.13 16.26
C GLY A 124 15.07 2.44 15.03
N SER A 125 15.85 1.41 15.24
CA SER A 125 16.52 0.64 14.20
C SER A 125 15.59 -0.28 13.37
N ARG A 126 14.31 -0.32 13.67
CA ARG A 126 13.33 -1.10 12.91
C ARG A 126 13.07 -0.53 11.51
N ILE A 127 13.40 0.75 11.31
CA ILE A 127 13.27 1.42 10.01
C ILE A 127 14.46 1.04 9.13
N THR A 128 14.17 0.57 7.92
CA THR A 128 15.19 0.25 6.92
C THR A 128 15.06 1.18 5.71
N SER A 129 16.04 1.12 4.80
CA SER A 129 16.01 1.90 3.55
C SER A 129 14.84 1.56 2.61
N SER A 130 14.21 0.39 2.81
CA SER A 130 13.03 -0.04 2.04
C SER A 130 11.70 0.46 2.64
N MET A 131 11.75 1.32 3.65
CA MET A 131 10.57 1.84 4.36
C MET A 131 10.47 3.35 4.25
N ILE A 132 9.23 3.86 4.34
CA ILE A 132 8.91 5.29 4.39
C ILE A 132 7.80 5.50 5.42
N CYS A 133 7.88 6.58 6.18
CA CYS A 133 6.96 6.87 7.27
C CYS A 133 5.99 7.98 6.89
N ALA A 134 4.74 7.85 7.31
CA ALA A 134 3.74 8.91 7.18
C ALA A 134 2.73 8.88 8.33
N GLY A 135 2.11 10.00 8.62
CA GLY A 135 1.13 10.14 9.69
C GLY A 135 1.71 10.66 10.99
N GLY A 136 1.16 10.21 12.11
CA GLY A 136 1.54 10.72 13.43
C GLY A 136 0.96 12.09 13.77
N ALA A 137 -0.03 12.55 13.03
CA ALA A 137 -0.64 13.88 13.16
C ALA A 137 -2.17 13.81 13.24
N GLY A 138 -2.70 12.82 13.92
CA GLY A 138 -4.14 12.68 14.16
C GLY A 138 -4.87 11.75 13.19
N ALA A 139 -4.17 11.11 12.26
CA ALA A 139 -4.71 10.11 11.36
C ALA A 139 -3.68 9.03 11.03
N SER A 140 -4.13 7.85 10.60
CA SER A 140 -3.27 6.73 10.24
C SER A 140 -4.02 5.73 9.36
N SER A 141 -3.29 4.93 8.58
CA SER A 141 -3.79 3.64 8.10
C SER A 141 -3.93 2.66 9.27
N CYS A 142 -4.79 1.65 9.13
CA CYS A 142 -5.13 0.71 10.18
C CYS A 142 -5.27 -0.71 9.63
N GLN A 143 -5.62 -1.68 10.49
CA GLN A 143 -5.81 -3.07 10.06
C GLN A 143 -6.84 -3.17 8.92
N GLY A 144 -6.47 -3.89 7.87
CA GLY A 144 -7.25 -4.01 6.64
C GLY A 144 -6.80 -3.09 5.52
N ASP A 145 -5.93 -2.09 5.79
CA ASP A 145 -5.34 -1.22 4.78
C ASP A 145 -4.04 -1.76 4.18
N SER A 146 -3.48 -2.83 4.74
CA SER A 146 -2.21 -3.44 4.28
C SER A 146 -2.21 -3.69 2.77
N GLY A 147 -1.13 -3.25 2.11
CA GLY A 147 -1.01 -3.30 0.64
C GLY A 147 -1.64 -2.12 -0.08
N GLY A 148 -2.37 -1.26 0.65
CA GLY A 148 -2.98 -0.05 0.10
C GLY A 148 -1.96 1.04 -0.22
N PRO A 149 -2.37 2.08 -0.96
CA PRO A 149 -1.47 3.08 -1.49
C PRO A 149 -1.19 4.22 -0.51
N LEU A 150 0.01 4.77 -0.61
CA LEU A 150 0.36 6.11 -0.17
C LEU A 150 0.78 6.89 -1.41
N VAL A 151 0.04 7.92 -1.76
CA VAL A 151 0.25 8.70 -2.98
C VAL A 151 0.42 10.18 -2.69
N TYR A 152 1.07 10.90 -3.59
CA TYR A 152 1.09 12.36 -3.58
C TYR A 152 0.91 12.90 -5.00
N LEU A 153 0.49 14.16 -5.10
CA LEU A 153 0.26 14.81 -6.38
C LEU A 153 1.57 15.45 -6.88
N LYS A 154 2.13 14.89 -7.95
CA LYS A 154 3.37 15.35 -8.58
C LYS A 154 3.07 15.85 -9.99
N GLY A 155 3.24 17.14 -10.22
CA GLY A 155 3.01 17.72 -11.54
C GLY A 155 1.63 17.43 -12.13
N GLY A 156 0.59 17.38 -11.28
CA GLY A 156 -0.79 17.09 -11.69
C GLY A 156 -1.10 15.60 -11.83
N ALA A 157 -0.15 14.69 -11.55
CA ALA A 157 -0.37 13.24 -11.60
C ALA A 157 -0.19 12.60 -10.21
N TRP A 158 -1.12 11.75 -9.81
CA TRP A 158 -0.97 10.94 -8.61
C TRP A 158 0.17 9.95 -8.76
N THR A 159 1.07 9.93 -7.79
CA THR A 159 2.28 9.11 -7.81
C THR A 159 2.35 8.24 -6.55
N LEU A 160 2.48 6.94 -6.73
CA LEU A 160 2.60 5.97 -5.66
C LEU A 160 4.02 6.02 -5.09
N ILE A 161 4.14 6.34 -3.80
CA ILE A 161 5.42 6.42 -3.07
C ILE A 161 5.52 5.40 -1.96
N GLY A 162 4.39 4.90 -1.46
CA GLY A 162 4.37 3.94 -0.36
C GLY A 162 3.27 2.90 -0.50
N ILE A 163 3.49 1.76 0.15
CA ILE A 163 2.55 0.65 0.25
C ILE A 163 2.36 0.35 1.74
N VAL A 164 1.13 0.41 2.24
CA VAL A 164 0.83 0.17 3.67
C VAL A 164 1.44 -1.14 4.15
N SER A 165 2.29 -1.10 5.15
CA SER A 165 3.04 -2.25 5.63
C SER A 165 2.76 -2.57 7.11
N TRP A 166 3.16 -1.71 8.05
CA TRP A 166 3.00 -1.97 9.47
C TRP A 166 2.93 -0.67 10.32
N GLY A 167 2.53 -0.80 11.56
CA GLY A 167 2.42 0.31 12.50
C GLY A 167 2.07 -0.18 13.89
N THR A 168 1.46 0.68 14.71
CA THR A 168 0.98 0.29 16.04
C THR A 168 -0.21 -0.65 15.95
N SER A 169 -0.31 -1.60 16.88
CA SER A 169 -1.41 -2.59 16.90
C SER A 169 -2.79 -1.97 17.16
N ASN A 170 -2.82 -0.81 17.79
CA ASN A 170 -4.04 -0.06 18.10
C ASN A 170 -4.31 1.12 17.16
N CYS A 171 -3.57 1.24 16.05
CA CYS A 171 -3.67 2.33 15.09
C CYS A 171 -3.55 3.72 15.74
N ASN A 172 -2.59 3.89 16.65
CA ASN A 172 -2.36 5.16 17.33
C ASN A 172 -2.07 6.26 16.30
N VAL A 173 -2.97 7.22 16.21
CA VAL A 173 -2.90 8.31 15.23
C VAL A 173 -1.82 9.36 15.54
N GLN A 174 -1.18 9.29 16.71
CA GLN A 174 -0.06 10.14 17.11
C GLN A 174 1.31 9.50 16.81
N THR A 175 1.32 8.28 16.29
CA THR A 175 2.54 7.56 15.90
C THR A 175 2.54 7.35 14.38
N PRO A 176 3.62 7.71 13.66
CA PRO A 176 3.68 7.49 12.23
C PRO A 176 3.63 5.99 11.89
N ALA A 177 2.89 5.68 10.83
CA ALA A 177 2.81 4.33 10.28
C ALA A 177 3.93 4.10 9.26
N MET A 178 4.19 2.83 8.97
CA MET A 178 5.24 2.40 8.08
C MET A 178 4.69 1.87 6.75
N TYR A 179 5.32 2.29 5.68
CA TYR A 179 4.99 1.94 4.30
C TYR A 179 6.22 1.36 3.62
N GLY A 180 6.04 0.42 2.70
CA GLY A 180 7.10 0.01 1.78
C GLY A 180 7.45 1.18 0.86
N ARG A 181 8.74 1.51 0.74
CA ARG A 181 9.25 2.63 -0.08
C ARG A 181 9.31 2.23 -1.55
N VAL A 182 8.38 2.71 -2.36
CA VAL A 182 8.29 2.34 -3.78
C VAL A 182 9.55 2.69 -4.57
N SER A 183 10.20 3.83 -4.28
CA SER A 183 11.45 4.21 -4.95
C SER A 183 12.58 3.18 -4.75
N ALA A 184 12.63 2.53 -3.58
CA ALA A 184 13.60 1.47 -3.30
C ALA A 184 13.34 0.20 -4.12
N PHE A 185 12.11 0.00 -4.56
CA PHE A 185 11.70 -1.18 -5.33
C PHE A 185 11.60 -0.95 -6.83
N ARG A 186 11.76 0.29 -7.31
CA ARG A 186 11.49 0.64 -8.70
C ARG A 186 12.27 -0.22 -9.69
N THR A 187 13.56 -0.42 -9.49
CA THR A 187 14.38 -1.25 -10.37
C THR A 187 13.90 -2.71 -10.37
N TRP A 188 13.56 -3.26 -9.21
CA TRP A 188 12.99 -4.61 -9.12
C TRP A 188 11.63 -4.70 -9.81
N ILE A 189 10.75 -3.71 -9.63
CA ILE A 189 9.45 -3.65 -10.31
C ILE A 189 9.64 -3.70 -11.82
N ASP A 190 10.49 -2.82 -12.37
CA ASP A 190 10.74 -2.76 -13.81
C ASP A 190 11.31 -4.08 -14.36
N SER A 191 12.20 -4.72 -13.60
CA SER A 191 12.76 -6.04 -13.94
C SER A 191 11.69 -7.14 -13.98
N VAL A 192 10.79 -7.15 -13.01
CA VAL A 192 9.69 -8.13 -12.97
C VAL A 192 8.71 -7.91 -14.12
N LEU A 193 8.36 -6.66 -14.41
CA LEU A 193 7.47 -6.32 -15.51
C LEU A 193 8.05 -6.72 -16.87
N ALA A 194 9.35 -6.58 -17.06
CA ALA A 194 10.03 -6.94 -18.33
C ALA A 194 10.06 -8.46 -18.57
N SER A 195 9.97 -9.29 -17.53
CA SER A 195 10.10 -10.76 -17.63
C SER A 195 8.78 -11.51 -17.42
N ASN A 196 7.66 -10.84 -17.27
CA ASN A 196 6.34 -11.42 -17.01
C ASN A 196 5.26 -10.71 -17.85
#